data_d08434d2ffacb4b8b20b071cac80c6a1
#
_entry.id   d08434d2ffacb4b8b20b071cac80c6a1
#
_cell.length_a   1.000
_cell.length_b   1.000
_cell.length_c   1.000
_cell.angle_alpha   90.00
_cell.angle_beta   90.00
_cell.angle_gamma   90.00
#
_symmetry.space_group_name_H-M   'P 1'
#
loop_
_entity.id
_entity.type
_entity.pdbx_description
1 polymer ?
#
loop_
_entity_poly.entity_id
_entity_poly.type
_entity_poly.pdbx_seq_one_letter_code
_entity_poly.pdbx_strand_id
1 'polypeptide(L)'
;KAITLWAGITMLAAFSLAGVWVSQMNGMVVDGMANTNESLNPMMKTVHVASGAWLHNFSAHSILWLIPALVYACTLLAVLLQRSGRTLSAFTLMSVSCASMILTAATALFPFVLPSSENPVMSLTLWDAASSAYTLNVMLWVALIFVPIILLYTSWSYYTMRGKVTHQYIADNDKSLY
;
A
#
# COMPACT_ATOMS: atom_id res chain seq x y z
N LYS A 1 -7.85 -1.77 25.68
CA LYS A 1 -8.99 -2.42 24.97
C LYS A 1 -9.99 -1.40 24.43
N ALA A 2 -10.39 -0.37 25.21
CA ALA A 2 -11.28 0.69 24.73
C ALA A 2 -10.61 1.54 23.63
N ILE A 3 -9.35 1.94 23.83
CA ILE A 3 -8.58 2.74 22.87
C ILE A 3 -8.48 2.06 21.51
N THR A 4 -8.20 0.76 21.47
CA THR A 4 -8.09 -0.01 20.22
C THR A 4 -9.41 -0.06 19.47
N LEU A 5 -10.54 -0.18 20.19
CA LEU A 5 -11.86 -0.15 19.59
C LEU A 5 -12.17 1.21 18.97
N TRP A 6 -11.94 2.29 19.70
CA TRP A 6 -12.17 3.64 19.19
C TRP A 6 -11.26 3.96 17.99
N ALA A 7 -9.98 3.56 18.05
CA ALA A 7 -9.06 3.72 16.93
C ALA A 7 -9.54 2.96 15.68
N GLY A 8 -10.01 1.72 15.84
CA GLY A 8 -10.57 0.94 14.72
C GLY A 8 -11.82 1.58 14.12
N ILE A 9 -12.74 2.05 14.95
CA ILE A 9 -13.95 2.75 14.48
C ILE A 9 -13.58 4.03 13.73
N THR A 10 -12.69 4.85 14.30
CA THR A 10 -12.25 6.10 13.67
C THR A 10 -11.58 5.83 12.32
N MET A 11 -10.73 4.81 12.23
CA MET A 11 -10.07 4.41 10.99
C MET A 11 -11.10 4.00 9.92
N LEU A 12 -12.06 3.14 10.26
CA LEU A 12 -13.09 2.71 9.31
C LEU A 12 -14.01 3.87 8.90
N ALA A 13 -14.38 4.74 9.82
CA ALA A 13 -15.17 5.93 9.51
C ALA A 13 -14.42 6.87 8.56
N ALA A 14 -13.14 7.15 8.84
CA ALA A 14 -12.30 7.99 7.97
C ALA A 14 -12.12 7.37 6.58
N PHE A 15 -11.89 6.06 6.50
CA PHE A 15 -11.77 5.36 5.23
C PHE A 15 -13.08 5.39 4.42
N SER A 16 -14.23 5.21 5.08
CA SER A 16 -15.54 5.31 4.42
C SER A 16 -15.81 6.73 3.91
N LEU A 17 -15.54 7.76 4.74
CA LEU A 17 -15.69 9.15 4.34
C LEU A 17 -14.79 9.52 3.16
N ALA A 18 -13.53 9.06 3.18
CA ALA A 18 -12.60 9.23 2.06
C ALA A 18 -13.13 8.58 0.78
N GLY A 19 -13.67 7.36 0.87
CA GLY A 19 -14.26 6.66 -0.28
C GLY A 19 -15.45 7.41 -0.89
N VAL A 20 -16.36 7.91 -0.04
CA VAL A 20 -17.49 8.74 -0.48
C VAL A 20 -17.00 10.05 -1.12
N TRP A 21 -16.01 10.69 -0.53
CA TRP A 21 -15.45 11.92 -1.09
C TRP A 21 -14.84 11.66 -2.47
N VAL A 22 -13.98 10.65 -2.60
CA VAL A 22 -13.34 10.28 -3.87
C VAL A 22 -14.37 9.93 -4.95
N SER A 23 -15.49 9.32 -4.60
CA SER A 23 -16.58 9.03 -5.56
C SER A 23 -17.24 10.27 -6.17
N GLN A 24 -17.14 11.41 -5.49
CA GLN A 24 -17.70 12.69 -5.96
C GLN A 24 -16.66 13.59 -6.63
N MET A 25 -15.37 13.28 -6.48
CA MET A 25 -14.31 14.05 -7.10
C MET A 25 -14.22 13.80 -8.60
N ASN A 26 -13.85 14.83 -9.35
CA ASN A 26 -13.49 14.69 -10.75
C ASN A 26 -12.19 13.87 -10.84
N GLY A 27 -12.24 12.79 -11.55
CA GLY A 27 -11.09 11.93 -11.84
C GLY A 27 -10.71 12.01 -13.32
N MET A 28 -9.70 11.26 -13.69
CA MET A 28 -9.16 11.21 -15.04
C MET A 28 -9.32 9.81 -15.61
N VAL A 29 -9.64 9.73 -16.89
CA VAL A 29 -9.71 8.48 -17.65
C VAL A 29 -8.81 8.60 -18.86
N VAL A 30 -8.06 7.55 -19.14
CA VAL A 30 -7.24 7.42 -20.34
C VAL A 30 -8.06 6.71 -21.41
N ASP A 31 -8.38 7.39 -22.52
CA ASP A 31 -9.18 6.83 -23.62
C ASP A 31 -8.35 6.03 -24.62
N GLY A 32 -7.09 6.40 -24.80
CA GLY A 32 -6.19 5.74 -25.72
C GLY A 32 -4.76 5.77 -25.18
N MET A 33 -4.13 4.62 -25.20
CA MET A 33 -2.69 4.53 -24.96
C MET A 33 -1.99 4.70 -26.31
N ALA A 34 -0.92 5.52 -26.32
CA ALA A 34 0.04 5.51 -27.41
C ALA A 34 0.59 4.08 -27.58
N ASN A 35 0.89 3.70 -28.83
CA ASN A 35 1.44 2.39 -29.16
C ASN A 35 2.63 2.06 -28.22
N THR A 36 2.52 0.96 -27.52
CA THR A 36 3.55 0.49 -26.56
C THR A 36 4.87 0.12 -27.22
N ASN A 37 4.94 0.13 -28.55
CA ASN A 37 6.13 -0.21 -29.35
C ASN A 37 6.94 1.00 -29.81
N GLU A 38 6.46 2.21 -29.58
CA GLU A 38 7.19 3.44 -29.91
C GLU A 38 7.80 4.06 -28.64
N SER A 39 8.76 4.97 -28.80
CA SER A 39 9.34 5.71 -27.69
C SER A 39 8.22 6.41 -26.92
N LEU A 40 8.17 6.17 -25.61
CA LEU A 40 7.17 6.73 -24.69
C LEU A 40 7.09 8.25 -24.83
N ASN A 41 6.02 8.74 -25.45
CA ASN A 41 5.72 10.16 -25.54
C ASN A 41 4.48 10.47 -24.68
N PRO A 42 4.63 11.10 -23.52
CA PRO A 42 3.52 11.42 -22.65
C PRO A 42 2.43 12.26 -23.29
N MET A 43 2.73 12.98 -24.36
CA MET A 43 1.81 13.88 -25.07
C MET A 43 0.89 13.15 -26.06
N MET A 44 1.13 11.89 -26.36
CA MET A 44 0.34 11.12 -27.35
C MET A 44 -0.88 10.39 -26.76
N LYS A 45 -1.16 10.55 -25.47
CA LYS A 45 -2.35 9.97 -24.84
C LYS A 45 -3.52 10.95 -24.84
N THR A 46 -4.72 10.42 -24.94
CA THR A 46 -5.95 11.19 -24.75
C THR A 46 -6.49 10.93 -23.35
N VAL A 47 -6.62 11.99 -22.57
CA VAL A 47 -7.13 11.95 -21.19
C VAL A 47 -8.29 12.91 -21.08
N HIS A 48 -9.41 12.45 -20.57
CA HIS A 48 -10.54 13.31 -20.22
C HIS A 48 -10.86 13.25 -18.71
N VAL A 49 -11.51 14.30 -18.24
CA VAL A 49 -11.96 14.41 -16.85
C VAL A 49 -13.41 13.98 -16.75
N ALA A 50 -13.71 13.08 -15.82
CA ALA A 50 -15.07 12.65 -15.54
C ALA A 50 -15.32 12.58 -14.04
N SER A 51 -16.56 12.85 -13.63
CA SER A 51 -16.95 12.74 -12.22
C SER A 51 -16.89 11.28 -11.75
N GLY A 52 -16.29 11.04 -10.59
CA GLY A 52 -16.17 9.69 -10.01
C GLY A 52 -15.20 8.76 -10.75
N ALA A 53 -14.42 9.25 -11.71
CA ALA A 53 -13.55 8.44 -12.55
C ALA A 53 -12.46 7.67 -11.77
N TRP A 54 -12.09 8.12 -10.58
CA TRP A 54 -11.16 7.41 -9.71
C TRP A 54 -11.66 6.02 -9.27
N LEU A 55 -12.97 5.78 -9.31
CA LEU A 55 -13.55 4.48 -9.01
C LEU A 55 -13.84 3.64 -10.26
N HIS A 56 -13.45 4.12 -11.45
CA HIS A 56 -13.71 3.43 -12.72
C HIS A 56 -13.15 2.00 -12.74
N ASN A 57 -11.96 1.79 -12.22
CA ASN A 57 -11.33 0.46 -12.14
C ASN A 57 -12.16 -0.54 -11.31
N PHE A 58 -12.77 -0.09 -10.23
CA PHE A 58 -13.65 -0.92 -9.41
C PHE A 58 -14.97 -1.25 -10.11
N SER A 59 -15.49 -0.35 -10.93
CA SER A 59 -16.68 -0.61 -11.74
C SER A 59 -16.40 -1.54 -12.93
N ALA A 60 -15.22 -1.40 -13.55
CA ALA A 60 -14.78 -2.26 -14.65
C ALA A 60 -14.48 -3.69 -14.21
N HIS A 61 -13.91 -3.86 -13.02
CA HIS A 61 -13.51 -5.15 -12.48
C HIS A 61 -14.06 -5.33 -11.06
N SER A 62 -15.23 -5.93 -10.92
CA SER A 62 -15.93 -6.13 -9.64
C SER A 62 -15.10 -6.86 -8.59
N ILE A 63 -14.13 -7.71 -8.99
CA ILE A 63 -13.24 -8.42 -8.07
C ILE A 63 -12.36 -7.46 -7.24
N LEU A 64 -12.08 -6.26 -7.75
CA LEU A 64 -11.26 -5.27 -7.04
C LEU A 64 -11.95 -4.75 -5.77
N TRP A 65 -13.27 -4.88 -5.66
CA TRP A 65 -13.99 -4.55 -4.43
C TRP A 65 -13.61 -5.43 -3.24
N LEU A 66 -12.97 -6.58 -3.49
CA LEU A 66 -12.40 -7.39 -2.40
C LEU A 66 -11.32 -6.65 -1.62
N ILE A 67 -10.58 -5.74 -2.25
CA ILE A 67 -9.49 -5.00 -1.60
C ILE A 67 -10.03 -4.08 -0.49
N PRO A 68 -10.97 -3.15 -0.76
CA PRO A 68 -11.58 -2.37 0.31
C PRO A 68 -12.40 -3.22 1.29
N ALA A 69 -13.02 -4.32 0.85
CA ALA A 69 -13.71 -5.24 1.75
C ALA A 69 -12.76 -5.88 2.76
N LEU A 70 -11.53 -6.22 2.35
CA LEU A 70 -10.48 -6.71 3.26
C LEU A 70 -10.12 -5.69 4.33
N VAL A 71 -10.13 -4.39 4.04
CA VAL A 71 -9.89 -3.34 5.04
C VAL A 71 -10.90 -3.46 6.17
N TYR A 72 -12.19 -3.55 5.84
CA TYR A 72 -13.25 -3.69 6.84
C TYR A 72 -13.17 -5.01 7.61
N ALA A 73 -13.06 -6.12 6.89
CA ALA A 73 -13.01 -7.45 7.48
C ALA A 73 -11.82 -7.62 8.42
N CYS A 74 -10.62 -7.27 7.97
CA CYS A 74 -9.41 -7.42 8.76
C CYS A 74 -9.39 -6.49 9.98
N THR A 75 -9.87 -5.25 9.85
CA THR A 75 -9.96 -4.33 10.99
C THR A 75 -10.95 -4.83 12.03
N LEU A 76 -12.14 -5.26 11.62
CA LEU A 76 -13.15 -5.80 12.54
C LEU A 76 -12.63 -7.05 13.26
N LEU A 77 -12.06 -8.00 12.51
CA LEU A 77 -11.48 -9.21 13.09
C LEU A 77 -10.30 -8.90 14.02
N ALA A 78 -9.44 -7.95 13.67
CA ALA A 78 -8.33 -7.52 14.53
C ALA A 78 -8.82 -6.97 15.87
N VAL A 79 -9.86 -6.13 15.86
CA VAL A 79 -10.48 -5.59 17.09
C VAL A 79 -11.08 -6.70 17.95
N LEU A 80 -11.74 -7.68 17.34
CA LEU A 80 -12.33 -8.82 18.05
C LEU A 80 -11.26 -9.72 18.67
N LEU A 81 -10.21 -10.06 17.92
CA LEU A 81 -9.10 -10.88 18.42
C LEU A 81 -8.29 -10.18 19.52
N GLN A 82 -8.14 -8.87 19.41
CA GLN A 82 -7.52 -8.07 20.47
C GLN A 82 -8.28 -8.17 21.80
N ARG A 83 -9.62 -8.20 21.73
CA ARG A 83 -10.45 -8.38 22.94
C ARG A 83 -10.27 -9.76 23.56
N SER A 84 -10.07 -10.78 22.73
CA SER A 84 -9.82 -12.17 23.15
C SER A 84 -8.38 -12.41 23.63
N GLY A 85 -7.52 -11.38 23.67
CA GLY A 85 -6.14 -11.49 24.11
C GLY A 85 -5.15 -12.04 23.07
N ARG A 86 -5.60 -12.32 21.85
CA ARG A 86 -4.76 -12.82 20.74
C ARG A 86 -4.08 -11.65 20.02
N THR A 87 -3.09 -11.04 20.67
CA THR A 87 -2.43 -9.82 20.20
C THR A 87 -1.65 -10.00 18.90
N LEU A 88 -0.95 -11.13 18.71
CA LEU A 88 -0.18 -11.40 17.49
C LEU A 88 -1.07 -11.51 16.25
N SER A 89 -2.16 -12.27 16.35
CA SER A 89 -3.12 -12.40 15.24
C SER A 89 -3.83 -11.08 14.94
N ALA A 90 -4.13 -10.28 15.97
CA ALA A 90 -4.68 -8.94 15.78
C ALA A 90 -3.70 -8.01 15.05
N PHE A 91 -2.41 -8.08 15.38
CA PHE A 91 -1.36 -7.31 14.72
C PHE A 91 -1.22 -7.69 13.24
N THR A 92 -1.17 -8.99 12.91
CA THR A 92 -1.08 -9.43 11.52
C THR A 92 -2.28 -9.00 10.68
N LEU A 93 -3.50 -9.11 11.21
CA LEU A 93 -4.70 -8.64 10.52
C LEU A 93 -4.71 -7.13 10.31
N MET A 94 -4.22 -6.36 11.29
CA MET A 94 -4.11 -4.90 11.13
C MET A 94 -3.08 -4.52 10.07
N SER A 95 -1.98 -5.26 9.99
CA SER A 95 -0.98 -5.08 8.92
C SER A 95 -1.56 -5.36 7.54
N VAL A 96 -2.35 -6.43 7.40
CA VAL A 96 -3.07 -6.74 6.15
C VAL A 96 -4.08 -5.66 5.81
N SER A 97 -4.82 -5.15 6.80
CA SER A 97 -5.77 -4.05 6.60
C SER A 97 -5.06 -2.78 6.10
N CYS A 98 -3.91 -2.43 6.68
CA CYS A 98 -3.12 -1.27 6.26
C CYS A 98 -2.61 -1.44 4.81
N ALA A 99 -2.08 -2.62 4.46
CA ALA A 99 -1.67 -2.94 3.10
C ALA A 99 -2.83 -2.85 2.11
N SER A 100 -4.01 -3.38 2.48
CA SER A 100 -5.22 -3.32 1.65
C SER A 100 -5.72 -1.89 1.45
N MET A 101 -5.56 -1.01 2.44
CA MET A 101 -5.90 0.42 2.32
C MET A 101 -5.00 1.10 1.28
N ILE A 102 -3.69 0.86 1.31
CA ILE A 102 -2.74 1.39 0.34
C ILE A 102 -3.05 0.84 -1.07
N LEU A 103 -3.35 -0.46 -1.18
CA LEU A 103 -3.73 -1.09 -2.44
C LEU A 103 -5.04 -0.51 -3.00
N THR A 104 -6.02 -0.18 -2.15
CA THR A 104 -7.26 0.47 -2.59
C THR A 104 -6.97 1.81 -3.24
N ALA A 105 -6.12 2.64 -2.62
CA ALA A 105 -5.71 3.93 -3.18
C ALA A 105 -4.90 3.77 -4.47
N ALA A 106 -3.96 2.82 -4.51
CA ALA A 106 -3.19 2.53 -5.71
C ALA A 106 -4.07 2.06 -6.88
N THR A 107 -5.05 1.19 -6.60
CA THR A 107 -6.02 0.72 -7.61
C THR A 107 -6.93 1.84 -8.11
N ALA A 108 -7.34 2.75 -7.23
CA ALA A 108 -8.14 3.91 -7.60
C ALA A 108 -7.37 4.86 -8.53
N LEU A 109 -6.09 5.10 -8.27
CA LEU A 109 -5.25 5.98 -9.07
C LEU A 109 -4.79 5.35 -10.39
N PHE A 110 -4.74 4.03 -10.49
CA PHE A 110 -4.26 3.34 -11.70
C PHE A 110 -5.08 3.76 -12.94
N PRO A 111 -4.43 4.09 -14.09
CA PRO A 111 -3.02 3.94 -14.41
C PRO A 111 -2.14 5.17 -14.08
N PHE A 112 -2.67 6.20 -13.44
CA PHE A 112 -1.93 7.42 -13.15
C PHE A 112 -0.99 7.24 -11.95
N VAL A 113 0.26 7.67 -12.11
CA VAL A 113 1.24 7.78 -11.04
C VAL A 113 1.28 9.20 -10.49
N LEU A 114 1.18 10.18 -11.39
CA LEU A 114 1.19 11.60 -11.04
C LEU A 114 0.11 12.34 -11.84
N PRO A 115 -1.11 12.47 -11.30
CA PRO A 115 -2.16 13.24 -11.94
C PRO A 115 -1.86 14.74 -11.89
N SER A 116 -2.03 15.43 -13.02
CA SER A 116 -1.85 16.89 -13.12
C SER A 116 -3.17 17.61 -12.85
N SER A 117 -3.13 18.64 -12.02
CA SER A 117 -4.30 19.49 -11.71
C SER A 117 -4.58 20.54 -12.78
N GLU A 118 -3.58 20.93 -13.56
CA GLU A 118 -3.72 22.01 -14.56
C GLU A 118 -4.12 21.46 -15.94
N ASN A 119 -3.42 20.43 -16.41
CA ASN A 119 -3.67 19.86 -17.72
C ASN A 119 -3.72 18.31 -17.63
N PRO A 120 -4.89 17.70 -17.88
CA PRO A 120 -5.05 16.25 -17.80
C PRO A 120 -4.08 15.46 -18.70
N VAL A 121 -3.73 15.98 -19.87
CA VAL A 121 -2.79 15.33 -20.80
C VAL A 121 -1.37 15.26 -20.25
N MET A 122 -0.98 16.21 -19.38
CA MET A 122 0.33 16.22 -18.72
C MET A 122 0.42 15.26 -17.53
N SER A 123 -0.66 14.59 -17.16
CA SER A 123 -0.62 13.56 -16.12
C SER A 123 0.27 12.40 -16.54
N LEU A 124 1.14 11.95 -15.64
CA LEU A 124 2.01 10.81 -15.92
C LEU A 124 1.30 9.51 -15.57
N THR A 125 1.24 8.62 -16.54
CA THR A 125 0.80 7.24 -16.33
C THR A 125 1.98 6.35 -15.95
N LEU A 126 1.69 5.13 -15.49
CA LEU A 126 2.71 4.13 -15.16
C LEU A 126 3.65 3.87 -16.35
N TRP A 127 3.14 3.89 -17.57
CA TRP A 127 3.92 3.66 -18.79
C TRP A 127 4.80 4.86 -19.14
N ASP A 128 4.32 6.08 -18.92
CA ASP A 128 5.09 7.31 -19.16
C ASP A 128 6.23 7.48 -18.14
N ALA A 129 6.02 7.03 -16.91
CA ALA A 129 6.96 7.14 -15.81
C ALA A 129 7.94 5.96 -15.73
N ALA A 130 7.66 4.86 -16.44
CA ALA A 130 8.49 3.66 -16.40
C ALA A 130 9.84 3.92 -17.12
N SER A 131 10.90 3.37 -16.55
CA SER A 131 12.20 3.35 -17.18
C SER A 131 12.23 2.36 -18.37
N SER A 132 13.30 2.41 -19.19
CA SER A 132 13.44 1.48 -20.30
C SER A 132 13.40 0.01 -19.83
N ALA A 133 12.92 -0.89 -20.71
CA ALA A 133 12.84 -2.32 -20.41
C ALA A 133 14.19 -2.92 -19.99
N TYR A 134 15.28 -2.43 -20.58
CA TYR A 134 16.64 -2.85 -20.20
C TYR A 134 16.98 -2.44 -18.76
N THR A 135 16.74 -1.19 -18.41
CA THR A 135 16.97 -0.67 -17.05
C THR A 135 16.13 -1.40 -16.02
N LEU A 136 14.85 -1.63 -16.32
CA LEU A 136 13.94 -2.38 -15.43
C LEU A 136 14.43 -3.82 -15.21
N ASN A 137 14.94 -4.48 -16.27
CA ASN A 137 15.48 -5.83 -16.16
C ASN A 137 16.74 -5.86 -15.27
N VAL A 138 17.67 -4.92 -15.46
CA VAL A 138 18.86 -4.81 -14.59
C VAL A 138 18.44 -4.56 -13.13
N MET A 139 17.51 -3.64 -12.89
CA MET A 139 16.99 -3.37 -11.54
C MET A 139 16.32 -4.58 -10.93
N LEU A 140 15.59 -5.37 -11.72
CA LEU A 140 14.96 -6.61 -11.25
C LEU A 140 16.00 -7.61 -10.74
N TRP A 141 17.05 -7.88 -11.51
CA TRP A 141 18.11 -8.80 -11.11
C TRP A 141 18.87 -8.31 -9.87
N VAL A 142 19.19 -7.03 -9.82
CA VAL A 142 19.83 -6.43 -8.64
C VAL A 142 18.93 -6.57 -7.41
N ALA A 143 17.66 -6.22 -7.53
CA ALA A 143 16.72 -6.36 -6.42
C ALA A 143 16.55 -7.82 -5.97
N LEU A 144 16.45 -8.76 -6.91
CA LEU A 144 16.26 -10.18 -6.64
C LEU A 144 17.45 -10.81 -5.88
N ILE A 145 18.64 -10.27 -6.06
CA ILE A 145 19.85 -10.72 -5.35
C ILE A 145 20.00 -9.98 -4.02
N PHE A 146 19.95 -8.66 -4.02
CA PHE A 146 20.27 -7.86 -2.84
C PHE A 146 19.15 -7.81 -1.79
N VAL A 147 17.87 -7.81 -2.21
CA VAL A 147 16.75 -7.77 -1.25
C VAL A 147 16.74 -9.00 -0.34
N PRO A 148 16.88 -10.26 -0.83
CA PRO A 148 17.01 -11.41 0.05
C PRO A 148 18.22 -11.32 0.99
N ILE A 149 19.37 -10.85 0.52
CA ILE A 149 20.57 -10.70 1.36
C ILE A 149 20.31 -9.71 2.51
N ILE A 150 19.71 -8.55 2.18
CA ILE A 150 19.36 -7.54 3.19
C ILE A 150 18.34 -8.09 4.19
N LEU A 151 17.32 -8.80 3.71
CA LEU A 151 16.31 -9.41 4.55
C LEU A 151 16.90 -10.48 5.49
N LEU A 152 17.80 -11.32 4.99
CA LEU A 152 18.51 -12.32 5.80
C LEU A 152 19.36 -11.65 6.87
N TYR A 153 20.18 -10.67 6.50
CA TYR A 153 21.02 -9.93 7.44
C TYR A 153 20.18 -9.22 8.50
N THR A 154 19.14 -8.52 8.09
CA THR A 154 18.26 -7.79 9.00
C THR A 154 17.51 -8.76 9.92
N SER A 155 16.99 -9.86 9.38
CA SER A 155 16.30 -10.88 10.17
C SER A 155 17.23 -11.53 11.20
N TRP A 156 18.46 -11.81 10.81
CA TRP A 156 19.48 -12.34 11.73
C TRP A 156 19.84 -11.33 12.83
N SER A 157 20.03 -10.07 12.47
CA SER A 157 20.29 -9.01 13.45
C SER A 157 19.18 -8.94 14.49
N TYR A 158 17.90 -8.90 14.06
CA TYR A 158 16.77 -8.92 14.98
C TYR A 158 16.67 -10.23 15.78
N TYR A 159 17.00 -11.37 15.18
CA TYR A 159 17.01 -12.64 15.89
C TYR A 159 18.06 -12.66 17.00
N THR A 160 19.26 -12.15 16.72
CA THR A 160 20.37 -12.09 17.70
C THR A 160 20.06 -11.12 18.86
N MET A 161 19.37 -10.02 18.57
CA MET A 161 18.95 -9.03 19.56
C MET A 161 17.62 -9.39 20.26
N ARG A 162 17.04 -10.54 19.92
CA ARG A 162 15.75 -10.98 20.47
C ARG A 162 15.89 -11.37 21.95
N GLY A 163 15.30 -10.57 22.82
CA GLY A 163 15.23 -10.86 24.27
C GLY A 163 14.75 -9.65 25.05
N LYS A 164 14.14 -9.90 26.19
CA LYS A 164 13.84 -8.85 27.15
C LYS A 164 15.06 -8.72 28.07
N VAL A 165 15.67 -7.55 28.07
CA VAL A 165 16.67 -7.20 29.10
C VAL A 165 15.93 -7.02 30.41
N THR A 166 16.06 -7.99 31.32
CA THR A 166 15.47 -7.94 32.64
C THR A 166 16.52 -7.46 33.65
N HIS A 167 16.07 -6.87 34.76
CA HIS A 167 17.00 -6.47 35.85
C HIS A 167 17.87 -7.64 36.34
N GLN A 168 17.32 -8.84 36.33
CA GLN A 168 18.04 -10.06 36.73
C GLN A 168 19.14 -10.41 35.72
N TYR A 169 18.88 -10.28 34.42
CA TYR A 169 19.87 -10.49 33.36
C TYR A 169 21.02 -9.49 33.45
N ILE A 170 20.74 -8.22 33.81
CA ILE A 170 21.77 -7.19 34.00
C ILE A 170 22.64 -7.53 35.19
N ALA A 171 22.04 -7.94 36.31
CA ALA A 171 22.79 -8.28 37.53
C ALA A 171 23.69 -9.50 37.35
N ASP A 172 23.23 -10.52 36.59
CA ASP A 172 24.00 -11.74 36.35
C ASP A 172 25.15 -11.54 35.34
N ASN A 173 25.02 -10.52 34.45
CA ASN A 173 25.97 -10.25 33.35
C ASN A 173 26.67 -8.89 33.48
N ASP A 174 26.76 -8.31 34.67
CA ASP A 174 27.30 -6.97 34.90
C ASP A 174 28.71 -6.75 34.32
N LYS A 175 29.54 -7.82 34.26
CA LYS A 175 30.92 -7.78 33.73
C LYS A 175 31.03 -8.03 32.21
N SER A 176 29.98 -8.41 31.53
CA SER A 176 30.00 -8.73 30.10
C SER A 176 29.25 -7.73 29.24
N LEU A 177 28.70 -6.68 29.82
CA LEU A 177 27.93 -5.65 29.12
C LEU A 177 28.76 -4.42 28.71
N TYR A 178 30.07 -4.44 28.96
CA TYR A 178 31.04 -3.40 28.57
C TYR A 178 32.15 -4.00 27.73
#